data_79ce73839c183a9700cfc3eea85575f9
#
_entry.id   79ce73839c183a9700cfc3eea85575f9
#
_cell.length_a   1.000
_cell.length_b   1.000
_cell.length_c   1.000
_cell.angle_alpha   90.00
_cell.angle_beta   90.00
_cell.angle_gamma   90.00
#
_symmetry.space_group_name_H-M   'P 1'
#
loop_
_entity.id
_entity.type
_entity.pdbx_description
1 polymer ?
#
loop_
_entity_poly.entity_id
_entity_poly.type
_entity_poly.pdbx_seq_one_letter_code
_entity_poly.pdbx_strand_id
1 'polypeptide(L)'
;MERRNFVKTLGLGVAATLVTGKSISGGLTKTMNSNMEQLNTHEFPALPFAYDALEPYIDARTMELHYDKHHRAYFNNFINAVKGTQYDSLSMENIFAKVSAAGDPIRNNGGGFYNHWLFWNNLAAKSSGPSPQLTAALNKAFGSFDKFKETFSNAAKTRFGSGWAWLYLTPDHIVSVGSSPNQDNTLMDVSPIKGTPLLALDVWEHAYYLKYQNRRPEYIDAFWNVVNWEEVNKRYQQAIK
;
A
#
# COMPACT_ATOMS: atom_id res chain seq x y z
N MET A 1 -39.91 45.75 -33.58
CA MET A 1 -41.21 46.21 -33.03
C MET A 1 -41.17 45.90 -31.57
N GLU A 2 -40.91 46.96 -30.76
CA GLU A 2 -41.91 47.71 -29.93
C GLU A 2 -42.43 46.77 -28.82
N ARG A 3 -42.37 47.10 -27.59
CA ARG A 3 -42.32 48.28 -26.67
C ARG A 3 -42.75 47.76 -25.31
N ARG A 4 -42.01 48.06 -24.27
CA ARG A 4 -42.30 49.17 -23.30
C ARG A 4 -43.33 48.87 -22.22
N ASN A 5 -42.85 49.02 -21.02
CA ASN A 5 -43.19 49.91 -19.87
C ASN A 5 -44.19 49.30 -18.86
N PHE A 6 -44.16 49.55 -17.56
CA PHE A 6 -43.92 50.76 -16.75
C PHE A 6 -44.00 50.36 -15.23
N VAL A 7 -43.04 50.75 -14.44
CA VAL A 7 -42.99 51.62 -13.23
C VAL A 7 -44.20 51.77 -12.31
N LYS A 8 -43.98 51.61 -10.99
CA LYS A 8 -44.08 52.59 -9.85
C LYS A 8 -44.38 51.84 -8.55
N THR A 9 -43.70 52.00 -7.53
CA THR A 9 -43.17 52.98 -6.58
C THR A 9 -44.02 53.09 -5.30
N LEU A 10 -43.32 53.29 -4.18
CA LEU A 10 -43.67 53.76 -2.81
C LEU A 10 -43.90 52.60 -1.80
N GLY A 11 -43.36 52.64 -0.62
CA GLY A 11 -42.49 53.57 0.10
C GLY A 11 -42.33 53.17 1.54
N LEU A 12 -41.24 53.59 2.13
CA LEU A 12 -40.93 53.91 3.54
C LEU A 12 -41.34 52.97 4.68
N GLY A 13 -40.34 52.61 5.46
CA GLY A 13 -40.45 52.16 6.84
C GLY A 13 -39.06 51.78 7.42
N VAL A 14 -38.39 52.78 8.03
CA VAL A 14 -37.11 52.63 8.76
C VAL A 14 -37.38 52.00 10.12
N ALA A 15 -36.66 50.94 10.44
CA ALA A 15 -36.36 50.54 11.84
C ALA A 15 -34.99 49.88 11.89
N ALA A 16 -34.03 50.62 12.39
CA ALA A 16 -32.69 50.11 12.70
C ALA A 16 -32.73 49.31 13.98
N THR A 17 -32.37 48.03 13.92
CA THR A 17 -32.02 47.28 15.10
C THR A 17 -30.58 46.76 14.93
N LEU A 18 -29.67 47.30 15.73
CA LEU A 18 -28.32 46.80 15.89
C LEU A 18 -28.39 45.38 16.49
N VAL A 19 -27.95 44.39 15.73
CA VAL A 19 -27.63 43.06 16.26
C VAL A 19 -26.14 42.90 16.09
N THR A 20 -25.47 42.85 17.23
CA THR A 20 -24.05 42.52 17.37
C THR A 20 -23.79 41.13 16.80
N GLY A 21 -23.14 41.06 15.64
CA GLY A 21 -22.74 39.84 15.01
C GLY A 21 -21.55 39.22 15.75
N LYS A 22 -21.75 38.12 16.43
CA LYS A 22 -20.69 37.20 16.77
C LYS A 22 -20.18 36.53 15.48
N SER A 23 -18.97 36.86 15.09
CA SER A 23 -18.25 36.14 14.04
C SER A 23 -17.99 34.69 14.54
N ILE A 24 -18.77 33.76 14.03
CA ILE A 24 -18.45 32.35 14.14
C ILE A 24 -17.40 32.07 13.04
N SER A 25 -16.14 32.06 13.43
CA SER A 25 -15.04 31.52 12.66
C SER A 25 -15.29 30.01 12.52
N GLY A 26 -16.02 29.62 11.50
CA GLY A 26 -16.15 28.24 11.11
C GLY A 26 -14.82 27.75 10.56
N GLY A 27 -13.99 27.18 11.44
CA GLY A 27 -12.86 26.39 11.01
C GLY A 27 -13.37 25.24 10.15
N LEU A 28 -13.11 25.29 8.83
CA LEU A 28 -13.21 24.12 7.98
C LEU A 28 -12.16 23.11 8.48
N THR A 29 -12.55 22.24 9.38
CA THR A 29 -11.84 20.99 9.60
C THR A 29 -11.95 20.19 8.30
N LYS A 30 -10.89 20.27 7.50
CA LYS A 30 -10.67 19.38 6.35
C LYS A 30 -10.61 17.97 6.93
N THR A 31 -11.73 17.27 6.92
CA THR A 31 -11.79 15.85 7.23
C THR A 31 -10.90 15.18 6.20
N MET A 32 -9.68 14.82 6.60
CA MET A 32 -8.85 13.96 5.79
C MET A 32 -9.55 12.60 5.74
N ASN A 33 -10.25 12.34 4.65
CA ASN A 33 -10.69 11.00 4.32
C ASN A 33 -9.42 10.15 4.13
N SER A 34 -9.02 9.45 5.17
CA SER A 34 -7.89 8.51 5.16
C SER A 34 -8.34 7.16 4.57
N ASN A 35 -8.92 7.18 3.37
CA ASN A 35 -9.09 5.94 2.64
C ASN A 35 -7.70 5.41 2.27
N MET A 36 -7.43 4.13 2.49
CA MET A 36 -6.30 3.48 1.83
C MET A 36 -6.45 3.77 0.34
N GLU A 37 -5.34 4.13 -0.30
CA GLU A 37 -5.28 4.14 -1.74
C GLU A 37 -5.55 2.70 -2.18
N GLN A 38 -6.75 2.45 -2.70
CA GLN A 38 -7.10 1.14 -3.24
C GLN A 38 -6.43 1.01 -4.60
N LEU A 39 -5.76 -0.11 -4.80
CA LEU A 39 -5.19 -0.43 -6.10
C LEU A 39 -6.32 -0.48 -7.15
N ASN A 40 -6.24 0.39 -8.16
CA ASN A 40 -7.09 0.27 -9.33
C ASN A 40 -6.67 -0.98 -10.13
N THR A 41 -7.56 -1.96 -10.20
CA THR A 41 -7.26 -3.26 -10.82
C THR A 41 -7.05 -3.16 -12.34
N HIS A 42 -7.48 -2.07 -12.99
CA HIS A 42 -7.43 -1.87 -14.43
C HIS A 42 -6.44 -0.79 -14.89
N GLU A 43 -5.65 -0.26 -13.98
CA GLU A 43 -4.65 0.76 -14.27
C GLU A 43 -3.29 0.37 -13.70
N PHE A 44 -2.24 0.48 -14.52
CA PHE A 44 -0.88 0.24 -14.05
C PHE A 44 -0.43 1.42 -13.18
N PRO A 45 -0.15 1.22 -11.88
CA PRO A 45 0.13 2.30 -10.97
C PRO A 45 1.49 2.95 -11.26
N ALA A 46 1.57 4.27 -11.13
CA ALA A 46 2.84 4.97 -11.22
C ALA A 46 3.78 4.58 -10.08
N LEU A 47 5.10 4.54 -10.36
CA LEU A 47 6.11 4.41 -9.32
C LEU A 47 6.16 5.73 -8.51
N PRO A 48 6.10 5.70 -7.17
CA PRO A 48 6.01 6.91 -6.36
C PRO A 48 7.33 7.68 -6.22
N PHE A 49 8.43 7.21 -6.84
CA PHE A 49 9.76 7.82 -6.80
C PHE A 49 10.55 7.49 -8.09
N ALA A 50 11.65 8.23 -8.32
CA ALA A 50 12.55 7.97 -9.45
C ALA A 50 13.35 6.66 -9.24
N TYR A 51 13.79 6.03 -10.32
CA TYR A 51 14.51 4.75 -10.25
C TYR A 51 15.78 4.79 -9.37
N ASP A 52 16.46 5.91 -9.31
CA ASP A 52 17.69 6.13 -8.52
C ASP A 52 17.41 6.60 -7.08
N ALA A 53 16.17 6.85 -6.71
CA ALA A 53 15.82 7.41 -5.41
C ALA A 53 16.22 6.53 -4.21
N LEU A 54 16.38 5.23 -4.43
CA LEU A 54 16.72 4.27 -3.38
C LEU A 54 18.21 3.94 -3.30
N GLU A 55 19.05 4.62 -4.12
CA GLU A 55 20.49 4.48 -4.01
C GLU A 55 21.00 5.00 -2.64
N PRO A 56 22.04 4.41 -2.07
CA PRO A 56 22.85 3.30 -2.60
C PRO A 56 22.31 1.89 -2.23
N TYR A 57 21.10 1.76 -1.71
CA TYR A 57 20.57 0.52 -1.15
C TYR A 57 19.97 -0.42 -2.21
N ILE A 58 19.20 0.12 -3.14
CA ILE A 58 18.69 -0.59 -4.32
C ILE A 58 19.08 0.21 -5.54
N ASP A 59 19.74 -0.43 -6.51
CA ASP A 59 20.28 0.27 -7.68
C ASP A 59 19.20 0.62 -8.70
N ALA A 60 19.43 1.72 -9.43
CA ALA A 60 18.49 2.25 -10.43
C ALA A 60 18.15 1.22 -11.52
N ARG A 61 19.12 0.38 -11.92
CA ARG A 61 18.91 -0.64 -12.96
C ARG A 61 17.99 -1.76 -12.46
N THR A 62 18.16 -2.18 -11.21
CA THR A 62 17.22 -3.11 -10.57
C THR A 62 15.81 -2.50 -10.54
N MET A 63 15.66 -1.25 -10.11
CA MET A 63 14.37 -0.57 -10.04
C MET A 63 13.68 -0.48 -11.41
N GLU A 64 14.40 -0.08 -12.46
CA GLU A 64 13.87 -0.01 -13.82
C GLU A 64 13.34 -1.37 -14.30
N LEU A 65 14.13 -2.43 -14.18
CA LEU A 65 13.75 -3.76 -14.62
C LEU A 65 12.61 -4.34 -13.78
N HIS A 66 12.68 -4.14 -12.47
CA HIS A 66 11.71 -4.67 -11.53
C HIS A 66 10.32 -4.05 -11.74
N TYR A 67 10.26 -2.72 -11.95
CA TYR A 67 9.01 -2.01 -12.22
C TYR A 67 8.55 -2.17 -13.68
N ASP A 68 9.38 -1.84 -14.67
CA ASP A 68 8.94 -1.79 -16.06
C ASP A 68 8.83 -3.15 -16.75
N LYS A 69 9.53 -4.16 -16.26
CA LYS A 69 9.47 -5.50 -16.87
C LYS A 69 8.67 -6.46 -16.01
N HIS A 70 9.08 -6.69 -14.74
CA HIS A 70 8.41 -7.68 -13.90
C HIS A 70 7.02 -7.23 -13.46
N HIS A 71 6.89 -6.07 -12.82
CA HIS A 71 5.59 -5.59 -12.34
C HIS A 71 4.61 -5.33 -13.48
N ARG A 72 5.06 -4.70 -14.56
CA ARG A 72 4.23 -4.45 -15.76
C ARG A 72 3.78 -5.75 -16.42
N ALA A 73 4.62 -6.76 -16.47
CA ALA A 73 4.23 -8.07 -17.02
C ALA A 73 3.15 -8.74 -16.16
N TYR A 74 3.28 -8.69 -14.82
CA TYR A 74 2.24 -9.20 -13.92
C TYR A 74 0.90 -8.48 -14.14
N PHE A 75 0.92 -7.14 -14.23
CA PHE A 75 -0.28 -6.37 -14.55
C PHE A 75 -0.93 -6.79 -15.86
N ASN A 76 -0.17 -6.79 -16.96
CA ASN A 76 -0.70 -7.13 -18.29
C ASN A 76 -1.28 -8.56 -18.32
N ASN A 77 -0.59 -9.51 -17.72
CA ASN A 77 -1.03 -10.90 -17.65
C ASN A 77 -2.27 -11.05 -16.76
N PHE A 78 -2.35 -10.32 -15.65
CA PHE A 78 -3.51 -10.30 -14.76
C PHE A 78 -4.75 -9.76 -15.49
N ILE A 79 -4.65 -8.60 -16.17
CA ILE A 79 -5.74 -8.02 -16.96
C ILE A 79 -6.25 -9.01 -18.01
N ASN A 80 -5.32 -9.65 -18.72
CA ASN A 80 -5.70 -10.67 -19.71
C ASN A 80 -6.40 -11.89 -19.09
N ALA A 81 -5.97 -12.30 -17.89
CA ALA A 81 -6.52 -13.46 -17.19
C ALA A 81 -7.92 -13.21 -16.60
N VAL A 82 -8.23 -11.97 -16.16
CA VAL A 82 -9.53 -11.63 -15.57
C VAL A 82 -10.57 -11.21 -16.63
N LYS A 83 -10.13 -10.72 -17.77
CA LYS A 83 -10.98 -10.14 -18.82
C LYS A 83 -12.14 -11.05 -19.18
N GLY A 84 -13.37 -10.56 -19.04
CA GLY A 84 -14.60 -11.27 -19.37
C GLY A 84 -14.96 -12.41 -18.40
N THR A 85 -14.24 -12.56 -17.29
CA THR A 85 -14.57 -13.51 -16.21
C THR A 85 -15.35 -12.82 -15.09
N GLN A 86 -15.86 -13.60 -14.13
CA GLN A 86 -16.50 -13.06 -12.92
C GLN A 86 -15.56 -12.24 -12.02
N TYR A 87 -14.25 -12.28 -12.25
CA TYR A 87 -13.22 -11.58 -11.49
C TYR A 87 -12.92 -10.18 -12.04
N ASP A 88 -13.36 -9.87 -13.26
CA ASP A 88 -13.01 -8.64 -13.99
C ASP A 88 -13.41 -7.35 -13.26
N SER A 89 -14.53 -7.38 -12.53
CA SER A 89 -15.07 -6.22 -11.79
C SER A 89 -14.81 -6.26 -10.28
N LEU A 90 -14.05 -7.23 -9.79
CA LEU A 90 -13.80 -7.40 -8.36
C LEU A 90 -12.55 -6.65 -7.90
N SER A 91 -12.54 -6.20 -6.63
CA SER A 91 -11.32 -5.72 -5.99
C SER A 91 -10.32 -6.87 -5.77
N MET A 92 -9.03 -6.52 -5.62
CA MET A 92 -7.99 -7.53 -5.38
C MET A 92 -8.27 -8.37 -4.13
N GLU A 93 -8.78 -7.75 -3.05
CA GLU A 93 -9.13 -8.43 -1.81
C GLU A 93 -10.23 -9.48 -2.04
N ASN A 94 -11.26 -9.13 -2.84
CA ASN A 94 -12.35 -10.04 -3.17
C ASN A 94 -11.89 -11.21 -4.08
N ILE A 95 -10.93 -10.96 -4.96
CA ILE A 95 -10.30 -12.00 -5.79
C ILE A 95 -9.48 -12.93 -4.89
N PHE A 96 -8.60 -12.37 -4.03
CA PHE A 96 -7.72 -13.14 -3.16
C PHE A 96 -8.45 -13.98 -2.12
N ALA A 97 -9.57 -13.49 -1.60
CA ALA A 97 -10.41 -14.25 -0.68
C ALA A 97 -10.96 -15.57 -1.27
N LYS A 98 -10.90 -15.73 -2.59
CA LYS A 98 -11.40 -16.89 -3.35
C LYS A 98 -10.43 -17.34 -4.43
N VAL A 99 -9.14 -17.01 -4.30
CA VAL A 99 -8.17 -17.23 -5.36
C VAL A 99 -7.94 -18.71 -5.66
N SER A 100 -8.20 -19.60 -4.71
CA SER A 100 -8.19 -21.05 -4.92
C SER A 100 -9.12 -21.53 -6.06
N ALA A 101 -10.20 -20.80 -6.31
CA ALA A 101 -11.15 -21.08 -7.39
C ALA A 101 -10.86 -20.28 -8.68
N ALA A 102 -9.92 -19.32 -8.66
CA ALA A 102 -9.67 -18.42 -9.78
C ALA A 102 -8.65 -18.99 -10.79
N GLY A 103 -7.88 -20.00 -10.40
CA GLY A 103 -6.83 -20.62 -11.21
C GLY A 103 -5.50 -19.88 -11.14
N ASP A 104 -4.44 -20.59 -11.53
CA ASP A 104 -3.05 -20.13 -11.41
C ASP A 104 -2.74 -18.82 -12.15
N PRO A 105 -3.27 -18.54 -13.36
CA PRO A 105 -3.00 -17.26 -14.03
C PRO A 105 -3.43 -16.05 -13.20
N ILE A 106 -4.63 -16.09 -12.59
CA ILE A 106 -5.15 -15.01 -11.75
C ILE A 106 -4.39 -14.96 -10.42
N ARG A 107 -4.14 -16.11 -9.78
CA ARG A 107 -3.38 -16.21 -8.54
C ARG A 107 -1.97 -15.62 -8.69
N ASN A 108 -1.21 -16.11 -9.66
CA ASN A 108 0.19 -15.73 -9.81
C ASN A 108 0.36 -14.29 -10.31
N ASN A 109 -0.41 -13.90 -11.35
CA ASN A 109 -0.25 -12.57 -11.91
C ASN A 109 -0.97 -11.50 -11.07
N GLY A 110 -2.14 -11.79 -10.51
CA GLY A 110 -2.82 -10.91 -9.56
C GLY A 110 -2.00 -10.71 -8.28
N GLY A 111 -1.43 -11.80 -7.76
CA GLY A 111 -0.50 -11.73 -6.63
C GLY A 111 0.72 -10.87 -6.96
N GLY A 112 1.39 -11.13 -8.08
CA GLY A 112 2.52 -10.34 -8.52
C GLY A 112 2.19 -8.86 -8.71
N PHE A 113 1.05 -8.54 -9.32
CA PHE A 113 0.59 -7.17 -9.49
C PHE A 113 0.37 -6.45 -8.15
N TYR A 114 -0.37 -7.06 -7.23
CA TYR A 114 -0.66 -6.49 -5.91
C TYR A 114 0.57 -6.37 -5.02
N ASN A 115 1.38 -7.43 -4.95
CA ASN A 115 2.55 -7.47 -4.07
C ASN A 115 3.57 -6.40 -4.44
N HIS A 116 3.81 -6.18 -5.74
CA HIS A 116 4.72 -5.13 -6.21
C HIS A 116 4.15 -3.73 -5.95
N TRP A 117 2.85 -3.49 -6.19
CA TRP A 117 2.22 -2.22 -5.85
C TRP A 117 2.40 -1.89 -4.36
N LEU A 118 2.16 -2.85 -3.47
CA LEU A 118 2.35 -2.68 -2.03
C LEU A 118 3.83 -2.43 -1.70
N PHE A 119 4.73 -3.16 -2.34
CA PHE A 119 6.17 -3.04 -2.14
C PHE A 119 6.68 -1.64 -2.50
N TRP A 120 6.26 -1.08 -3.65
CA TRP A 120 6.66 0.28 -4.03
C TRP A 120 6.21 1.32 -3.01
N ASN A 121 4.99 1.23 -2.51
CA ASN A 121 4.47 2.13 -1.48
C ASN A 121 5.17 1.94 -0.12
N ASN A 122 5.71 0.77 0.14
CA ASN A 122 6.50 0.49 1.34
C ASN A 122 7.95 1.00 1.27
N LEU A 123 8.39 1.62 0.15
CA LEU A 123 9.73 2.13 -0.03
C LEU A 123 9.76 3.66 -0.12
N ALA A 124 10.82 4.25 0.41
CA ALA A 124 11.09 5.70 0.33
C ALA A 124 12.60 5.96 0.42
N ALA A 125 13.05 7.06 -0.19
CA ALA A 125 14.45 7.50 -0.14
C ALA A 125 14.95 7.81 1.30
N LYS A 126 14.02 8.09 2.21
CA LYS A 126 14.31 8.35 3.63
C LYS A 126 13.37 7.57 4.51
N SER A 127 13.92 6.78 5.40
CA SER A 127 13.17 6.03 6.41
C SER A 127 13.05 6.86 7.69
N SER A 128 11.83 6.99 8.22
CA SER A 128 11.53 7.81 9.42
C SER A 128 11.36 6.99 10.72
N GLY A 129 11.20 5.70 10.60
CA GLY A 129 10.85 4.82 11.72
C GLY A 129 9.34 4.68 11.96
N PRO A 130 8.93 3.65 12.72
CA PRO A 130 7.52 3.40 13.03
C PRO A 130 6.95 4.45 13.99
N SER A 131 5.63 4.69 13.90
CA SER A 131 4.93 5.55 14.85
C SER A 131 4.96 4.97 16.27
N PRO A 132 4.73 5.78 17.32
CA PRO A 132 4.64 5.28 18.70
C PRO A 132 3.60 4.17 18.86
N GLN A 133 2.46 4.26 18.17
CA GLN A 133 1.40 3.26 18.21
C GLN A 133 1.83 1.93 17.59
N LEU A 134 2.44 1.96 16.41
CA LEU A 134 2.97 0.76 15.75
C LEU A 134 4.15 0.19 16.56
N THR A 135 5.05 1.04 17.07
CA THR A 135 6.16 0.61 17.94
C THR A 135 5.65 -0.14 19.18
N ALA A 136 4.60 0.37 19.84
CA ALA A 136 4.00 -0.32 20.97
C ALA A 136 3.44 -1.70 20.59
N ALA A 137 2.78 -1.82 19.43
CA ALA A 137 2.27 -3.09 18.93
C ALA A 137 3.40 -4.07 18.60
N LEU A 138 4.47 -3.59 17.93
CA LEU A 138 5.65 -4.40 17.63
C LEU A 138 6.36 -4.87 18.90
N ASN A 139 6.55 -3.97 19.89
CA ASN A 139 7.17 -4.34 21.16
C ASN A 139 6.32 -5.35 21.95
N LYS A 140 5.00 -5.21 21.91
CA LYS A 140 4.08 -6.18 22.53
C LYS A 140 4.18 -7.56 21.90
N ALA A 141 4.29 -7.63 20.57
CA ALA A 141 4.30 -8.90 19.84
C ALA A 141 5.69 -9.58 19.84
N PHE A 142 6.77 -8.80 19.77
CA PHE A 142 8.12 -9.33 19.56
C PHE A 142 9.09 -9.03 20.72
N GLY A 143 8.69 -8.26 21.71
CA GLY A 143 9.53 -7.83 22.85
C GLY A 143 10.26 -6.51 22.61
N SER A 144 10.74 -6.24 21.39
CA SER A 144 11.35 -4.96 20.99
C SER A 144 11.28 -4.76 19.48
N PHE A 145 11.52 -3.52 19.05
CA PHE A 145 11.65 -3.21 17.61
C PHE A 145 12.82 -3.99 16.95
N ASP A 146 13.94 -4.13 17.65
CA ASP A 146 15.09 -4.88 17.13
C ASP A 146 14.76 -6.38 16.98
N LYS A 147 14.03 -6.96 17.92
CA LYS A 147 13.56 -8.34 17.80
C LYS A 147 12.55 -8.52 16.67
N PHE A 148 11.70 -7.56 16.43
CA PHE A 148 10.85 -7.55 15.23
C PHE A 148 11.70 -7.55 13.96
N LYS A 149 12.70 -6.64 13.84
CA LYS A 149 13.60 -6.57 12.68
C LYS A 149 14.34 -7.91 12.47
N GLU A 150 14.85 -8.51 13.55
CA GLU A 150 15.48 -9.82 13.51
C GLU A 150 14.53 -10.90 12.98
N THR A 151 13.30 -10.96 13.50
CA THR A 151 12.27 -11.93 13.10
C THR A 151 11.87 -11.76 11.63
N PHE A 152 11.63 -10.53 11.19
CA PHE A 152 11.29 -10.22 9.80
C PHE A 152 12.46 -10.57 8.85
N SER A 153 13.67 -10.14 9.20
CA SER A 153 14.87 -10.45 8.42
C SER A 153 15.11 -11.95 8.32
N ASN A 154 14.87 -12.70 9.40
CA ASN A 154 14.99 -14.15 9.39
C ASN A 154 13.92 -14.81 8.48
N ALA A 155 12.67 -14.37 8.54
CA ALA A 155 11.62 -14.86 7.64
C ALA A 155 11.98 -14.63 6.16
N ALA A 156 12.60 -13.47 5.84
CA ALA A 156 13.10 -13.15 4.50
C ALA A 156 14.30 -14.02 4.10
N LYS A 157 15.29 -14.20 5.00
CA LYS A 157 16.50 -15.00 4.75
C LYS A 157 16.18 -16.47 4.54
N THR A 158 15.27 -17.02 5.34
CA THR A 158 14.93 -18.45 5.34
C THR A 158 13.86 -18.84 4.32
N ARG A 159 13.24 -17.88 3.63
CA ARG A 159 12.31 -18.18 2.53
C ARG A 159 13.03 -18.94 1.43
N PHE A 160 12.76 -20.24 1.35
CA PHE A 160 13.33 -21.09 0.32
C PHE A 160 12.74 -20.75 -1.05
N GLY A 161 13.61 -20.51 -2.04
CA GLY A 161 13.22 -20.11 -3.39
C GLY A 161 12.67 -18.68 -3.45
N SER A 162 11.79 -18.45 -4.40
CA SER A 162 11.12 -17.17 -4.62
C SER A 162 9.97 -16.96 -3.66
N GLY A 163 9.72 -15.73 -3.26
CA GLY A 163 8.62 -15.38 -2.39
C GLY A 163 8.76 -14.01 -1.75
N TRP A 164 8.02 -13.82 -0.66
CA TRP A 164 7.89 -12.55 0.04
C TRP A 164 7.96 -12.74 1.55
N ALA A 165 8.54 -11.77 2.25
CA ALA A 165 8.42 -11.64 3.70
C ALA A 165 7.41 -10.54 4.03
N TRP A 166 6.64 -10.73 5.11
CA TRP A 166 5.51 -9.90 5.48
C TRP A 166 5.54 -9.52 6.95
N LEU A 167 5.27 -8.23 7.25
CA LEU A 167 4.62 -7.81 8.47
C LEU A 167 3.13 -7.64 8.15
N TYR A 168 2.27 -8.26 8.92
CA TYR A 168 0.82 -8.23 8.70
C TYR A 168 0.05 -8.18 10.03
N LEU A 169 -1.18 -7.68 9.97
CA LEU A 169 -2.11 -7.72 11.09
C LEU A 169 -3.01 -8.95 10.93
N THR A 170 -2.99 -9.85 11.90
CA THR A 170 -3.85 -11.03 11.91
C THR A 170 -5.33 -10.66 12.09
N PRO A 171 -6.29 -11.56 11.79
CA PRO A 171 -7.71 -11.33 12.09
C PRO A 171 -7.99 -11.01 13.57
N ASP A 172 -7.14 -11.48 14.49
CA ASP A 172 -7.21 -11.18 15.92
C ASP A 172 -6.54 -9.86 16.31
N HIS A 173 -6.24 -9.00 15.34
CA HIS A 173 -5.57 -7.70 15.53
C HIS A 173 -4.18 -7.77 16.19
N ILE A 174 -3.44 -8.84 15.95
CA ILE A 174 -2.06 -9.02 16.41
C ILE A 174 -1.11 -8.81 15.23
N VAL A 175 -0.10 -7.94 15.39
CA VAL A 175 0.96 -7.82 14.40
C VAL A 175 1.81 -9.09 14.37
N SER A 176 2.04 -9.64 13.19
CA SER A 176 2.75 -10.89 13.00
C SER A 176 3.70 -10.82 11.81
N VAL A 177 4.69 -11.72 11.79
CA VAL A 177 5.67 -11.85 10.72
C VAL A 177 5.59 -13.24 10.12
N GLY A 178 5.72 -13.33 8.79
CA GLY A 178 5.79 -14.60 8.09
C GLY A 178 6.31 -14.44 6.67
N SER A 179 6.34 -15.54 5.93
CA SER A 179 6.71 -15.54 4.52
C SER A 179 5.77 -16.39 3.70
N SER A 180 5.60 -16.05 2.42
CA SER A 180 4.81 -16.80 1.45
C SER A 180 5.64 -17.17 0.22
N PRO A 181 5.34 -18.29 -0.46
CA PRO A 181 6.03 -18.69 -1.67
C PRO A 181 5.50 -17.91 -2.89
N ASN A 182 6.33 -17.80 -3.90
CA ASN A 182 6.00 -17.24 -5.22
C ASN A 182 5.33 -15.87 -5.10
N GLN A 183 4.10 -15.72 -5.63
CA GLN A 183 3.34 -14.48 -5.55
C GLN A 183 2.15 -14.55 -4.56
N ASP A 184 2.10 -15.57 -3.72
CA ASP A 184 1.10 -15.65 -2.65
C ASP A 184 1.31 -14.52 -1.64
N ASN A 185 0.19 -14.02 -1.07
CA ASN A 185 0.20 -12.98 -0.05
C ASN A 185 -0.78 -13.30 1.09
N THR A 186 -0.79 -12.45 2.10
CA THR A 186 -1.56 -12.67 3.34
C THR A 186 -3.08 -12.57 3.18
N LEU A 187 -3.58 -12.06 2.04
CA LEU A 187 -5.01 -11.95 1.73
C LEU A 187 -5.56 -13.20 1.04
N MET A 188 -4.70 -14.03 0.46
CA MET A 188 -5.11 -15.19 -0.33
C MET A 188 -5.63 -16.33 0.54
N ASP A 189 -6.75 -16.95 0.13
CA ASP A 189 -7.32 -18.12 0.82
C ASP A 189 -6.41 -19.35 0.80
N VAL A 190 -5.46 -19.42 -0.12
CA VAL A 190 -4.42 -20.47 -0.22
C VAL A 190 -3.18 -20.19 0.63
N SER A 191 -3.00 -18.97 1.13
CA SER A 191 -1.78 -18.60 1.86
C SER A 191 -1.71 -19.28 3.24
N PRO A 192 -0.53 -19.72 3.69
CA PRO A 192 -0.34 -20.27 5.04
C PRO A 192 -0.40 -19.21 6.15
N ILE A 193 -0.29 -17.92 5.78
CA ILE A 193 -0.36 -16.77 6.69
C ILE A 193 -1.50 -15.86 6.26
N LYS A 194 -2.32 -15.41 7.22
CA LYS A 194 -3.56 -14.67 6.94
C LYS A 194 -3.60 -13.34 7.69
N GLY A 195 -4.01 -12.30 7.00
CA GLY A 195 -4.24 -10.99 7.60
C GLY A 195 -4.02 -9.83 6.66
N THR A 196 -4.15 -8.61 7.17
CA THR A 196 -3.94 -7.37 6.40
C THR A 196 -2.44 -7.09 6.26
N PRO A 197 -1.87 -7.02 5.05
CA PRO A 197 -0.45 -6.78 4.84
C PRO A 197 -0.11 -5.32 5.20
N LEU A 198 0.95 -5.12 5.98
CA LEU A 198 1.44 -3.81 6.42
C LEU A 198 2.77 -3.46 5.74
N LEU A 199 3.71 -4.40 5.71
CA LEU A 199 5.03 -4.26 5.09
C LEU A 199 5.35 -5.55 4.32
N ALA A 200 5.88 -5.39 3.12
CA ALA A 200 6.34 -6.49 2.28
C ALA A 200 7.81 -6.31 1.87
N LEU A 201 8.53 -7.43 1.76
CA LEU A 201 9.86 -7.48 1.16
C LEU A 201 9.88 -8.58 0.11
N ASP A 202 10.20 -8.20 -1.12
CA ASP A 202 10.44 -9.14 -2.21
C ASP A 202 11.77 -9.85 -2.04
N VAL A 203 11.75 -11.18 -2.00
CA VAL A 203 12.96 -12.02 -1.96
C VAL A 203 13.10 -12.91 -3.18
N TRP A 204 12.37 -12.62 -4.26
CA TRP A 204 12.69 -13.11 -5.60
C TRP A 204 14.08 -12.58 -6.01
N GLU A 205 14.85 -13.36 -6.74
CA GLU A 205 16.20 -12.95 -7.15
C GLU A 205 16.23 -11.69 -8.02
N HIS A 206 15.19 -11.46 -8.83
CA HIS A 206 15.08 -10.25 -9.65
C HIS A 206 15.07 -8.94 -8.83
N ALA A 207 14.70 -9.01 -7.55
CA ALA A 207 14.65 -7.84 -6.68
C ALA A 207 16.05 -7.38 -6.21
N TYR A 208 17.08 -8.25 -6.28
CA TYR A 208 18.37 -7.93 -5.67
C TYR A 208 19.60 -8.46 -6.43
N TYR A 209 19.46 -9.36 -7.40
CA TYR A 209 20.58 -10.11 -7.95
C TYR A 209 21.61 -9.23 -8.67
N LEU A 210 21.19 -8.15 -9.37
CA LEU A 210 22.12 -7.28 -10.08
C LEU A 210 23.14 -6.61 -9.15
N LYS A 211 22.72 -6.21 -7.94
CA LYS A 211 23.58 -5.54 -6.96
C LYS A 211 24.20 -6.51 -5.96
N TYR A 212 23.43 -7.45 -5.47
CA TYR A 212 23.82 -8.30 -4.33
C TYR A 212 24.18 -9.73 -4.74
N GLN A 213 23.88 -10.18 -5.95
CA GLN A 213 24.04 -11.54 -6.43
C GLN A 213 23.42 -12.55 -5.43
N ASN A 214 24.18 -13.53 -4.99
CA ASN A 214 23.71 -14.53 -4.01
C ASN A 214 23.67 -14.03 -2.56
N ARG A 215 24.04 -12.75 -2.31
CA ARG A 215 24.12 -12.18 -0.96
C ARG A 215 22.78 -11.58 -0.50
N ARG A 216 21.72 -12.42 -0.54
CA ARG A 216 20.38 -12.02 -0.06
C ARG A 216 20.39 -11.38 1.33
N PRO A 217 21.20 -11.84 2.31
CA PRO A 217 21.26 -11.18 3.62
C PRO A 217 21.64 -9.69 3.55
N GLU A 218 22.60 -9.31 2.70
CA GLU A 218 23.03 -7.91 2.55
C GLU A 218 21.90 -7.03 1.95
N TYR A 219 21.15 -7.57 0.99
CA TYR A 219 19.95 -6.90 0.47
C TYR A 219 18.89 -6.67 1.56
N ILE A 220 18.62 -7.68 2.39
CA ILE A 220 17.67 -7.57 3.50
C ILE A 220 18.14 -6.53 4.52
N ASP A 221 19.44 -6.47 4.81
CA ASP A 221 19.99 -5.48 5.72
C ASP A 221 19.91 -4.06 5.12
N ALA A 222 20.12 -3.91 3.81
CA ALA A 222 19.99 -2.64 3.08
C ALA A 222 18.53 -2.15 3.02
N PHE A 223 17.55 -3.05 2.90
CA PHE A 223 16.12 -2.72 2.84
C PHE A 223 15.65 -1.86 4.02
N TRP A 224 16.17 -2.05 5.22
CA TRP A 224 15.76 -1.30 6.39
C TRP A 224 16.05 0.21 6.30
N ASN A 225 16.95 0.64 5.40
CA ASN A 225 17.25 2.03 5.17
C ASN A 225 16.23 2.73 4.25
N VAL A 226 15.42 1.97 3.55
CA VAL A 226 14.46 2.48 2.55
C VAL A 226 13.01 2.17 2.88
N VAL A 227 12.71 1.65 4.07
CA VAL A 227 11.32 1.38 4.49
C VAL A 227 10.56 2.70 4.67
N ASN A 228 9.45 2.83 3.97
CA ASN A 228 8.49 3.92 4.12
C ASN A 228 7.59 3.69 5.34
N TRP A 229 8.09 4.02 6.52
CA TRP A 229 7.33 3.85 7.77
C TRP A 229 6.06 4.70 7.83
N GLU A 230 5.98 5.79 7.10
CA GLU A 230 4.76 6.61 7.02
C GLU A 230 3.60 5.79 6.43
N GLU A 231 3.84 5.11 5.30
CA GLU A 231 2.85 4.25 4.67
C GLU A 231 2.51 3.01 5.54
N VAL A 232 3.53 2.38 6.15
CA VAL A 232 3.32 1.26 7.07
C VAL A 232 2.45 1.67 8.27
N ASN A 233 2.72 2.85 8.86
CA ASN A 233 1.92 3.42 9.94
C ASN A 233 0.47 3.68 9.51
N LYS A 234 0.27 4.27 8.34
CA LYS A 234 -1.05 4.55 7.75
C LYS A 234 -1.84 3.24 7.58
N ARG A 235 -1.24 2.20 7.00
CA ARG A 235 -1.86 0.88 6.84
C ARG A 235 -2.23 0.26 8.18
N TYR A 236 -1.33 0.32 9.16
CA TYR A 236 -1.61 -0.17 10.50
C TYR A 236 -2.79 0.54 11.15
N GLN A 237 -2.80 1.89 11.13
CA GLN A 237 -3.90 2.69 11.69
C GLN A 237 -5.26 2.41 11.03
N GLN A 238 -5.28 2.09 9.76
CA GLN A 238 -6.51 1.74 9.03
C GLN A 238 -6.98 0.33 9.36
N ALA A 239 -6.03 -0.61 9.50
CA ALA A 239 -6.34 -2.01 9.76
C ALA A 239 -6.84 -2.30 11.18
N ILE A 240 -6.58 -1.40 12.16
CA ILE A 240 -7.04 -1.54 13.56
C ILE A 240 -8.38 -0.83 13.84
N LYS A 241 -8.95 -0.11 12.88
CA LYS A 241 -10.28 0.54 13.00
C LYS A 241 -11.39 -0.48 12.83
#